data_3e65b40a9227417ef010670d63afce37
#
_entry.id   3e65b40a9227417ef010670d63afce37
#
_cell.length_a   1.000
_cell.length_b   1.000
_cell.length_c   1.000
_cell.angle_alpha   90.00
_cell.angle_beta   90.00
_cell.angle_gamma   90.00
#
_symmetry.space_group_name_H-M   'P 1'
#
loop_
_entity.id
_entity.type
_entity.pdbx_description
1 polymer ?
#
loop_
_entity_poly.entity_id
_entity_poly.type
_entity_poly.pdbx_seq_one_letter_code
_entity_poly.pdbx_strand_id
1 'polypeptide(L)'
;MDVTPPATGQGDAPASPPVALPAPQRLGGLARLAPAPMKVVLNWGRRYSLWVFNFGLACCAIEFIAASMARHDFMRLGVIPFAPGPRQADLMVVSGTVTDKMAPAVKRLYEQMPEPKYVISFGACSNCGGPYWDSYSVTKGVDQIIPVDVYVPGCPPRPEALLQGIIKLQEKIARESLGERYGRHAERPSTAALTSGLVTPPPAPGTAGDTPGEAR
;
A
#
# COMPACT_ATOMS: atom_id res chain seq x y z
N MET A 1 35.01 29.04 -3.97
CA MET A 1 34.22 28.83 -2.72
C MET A 1 33.94 27.35 -2.62
N ASP A 2 34.79 26.65 -1.87
CA ASP A 2 34.62 25.21 -1.65
C ASP A 2 33.55 24.99 -0.59
N VAL A 3 32.44 24.38 -0.99
CA VAL A 3 31.37 23.97 -0.09
C VAL A 3 31.55 22.45 0.18
N THR A 4 32.46 22.15 1.09
CA THR A 4 32.56 20.80 1.63
C THR A 4 31.43 20.59 2.65
N PRO A 5 30.49 19.64 2.43
CA PRO A 5 29.45 19.37 3.42
C PRO A 5 30.09 18.77 4.69
N PRO A 6 29.62 19.16 5.89
CA PRO A 6 30.13 18.58 7.12
C PRO A 6 29.83 17.09 7.18
N ALA A 7 30.85 16.31 7.54
CA ALA A 7 30.71 14.88 7.83
C ALA A 7 29.74 14.71 9.01
N THR A 8 28.49 14.32 8.74
CA THR A 8 27.55 13.88 9.76
C THR A 8 28.02 12.52 10.26
N GLY A 9 28.73 12.51 11.39
CA GLY A 9 28.97 11.30 12.16
C GLY A 9 27.61 10.70 12.57
N GLN A 10 27.16 9.71 11.81
CA GLN A 10 26.06 8.84 12.22
C GLN A 10 26.61 7.93 13.30
N GLY A 11 26.46 8.39 14.55
CA GLY A 11 26.63 7.51 15.69
C GLY A 11 25.62 6.38 15.59
N ASP A 12 26.10 5.15 15.58
CA ASP A 12 25.30 3.93 15.68
C ASP A 12 24.49 3.97 16.99
N ALA A 13 23.30 4.58 16.94
CA ALA A 13 22.34 4.42 18.00
C ALA A 13 21.92 2.94 18.01
N PRO A 14 21.98 2.23 19.15
CA PRO A 14 21.57 0.84 19.22
C PRO A 14 20.13 0.72 18.72
N ALA A 15 19.94 -0.13 17.72
CA ALA A 15 18.62 -0.39 17.15
C ALA A 15 17.68 -0.79 18.30
N SER A 16 16.67 0.03 18.55
CA SER A 16 15.63 -0.31 19.52
C SER A 16 15.05 -1.67 19.16
N PRO A 17 14.86 -2.59 20.11
CA PRO A 17 14.32 -3.90 19.83
C PRO A 17 12.98 -3.75 19.11
N PRO A 18 12.68 -4.61 18.13
CA PRO A 18 11.42 -4.55 17.41
C PRO A 18 10.28 -4.64 18.42
N VAL A 19 9.45 -3.60 18.46
CA VAL A 19 8.23 -3.61 19.28
C VAL A 19 7.38 -4.75 18.77
N ALA A 20 7.29 -5.82 19.56
CA ALA A 20 6.41 -6.93 19.26
C ALA A 20 4.97 -6.41 19.28
N LEU A 21 4.38 -6.23 18.09
CA LEU A 21 2.98 -5.89 17.96
C LEU A 21 2.16 -7.05 18.55
N PRO A 22 1.13 -6.77 19.37
CA PRO A 22 0.26 -7.80 19.88
C PRO A 22 -0.30 -8.61 18.71
N ALA A 23 -0.23 -9.93 18.81
CA ALA A 23 -0.75 -10.83 17.79
C ALA A 23 -2.21 -10.46 17.47
N PRO A 24 -2.61 -10.41 16.18
CA PRO A 24 -3.97 -10.06 15.81
C PRO A 24 -4.94 -11.00 16.50
N GLN A 25 -5.86 -10.44 17.27
CA GLN A 25 -6.87 -11.21 17.98
C GLN A 25 -7.69 -11.98 16.94
N ARG A 26 -7.62 -13.31 17.00
CA ARG A 26 -8.38 -14.19 16.11
C ARG A 26 -9.85 -14.16 16.52
N LEU A 27 -10.60 -13.23 15.97
CA LEU A 27 -12.08 -13.22 16.02
C LEU A 27 -12.73 -14.38 15.23
N GLY A 28 -11.92 -15.34 14.80
CA GLY A 28 -12.29 -16.37 13.81
C GLY A 28 -13.35 -17.38 14.23
N GLY A 29 -13.64 -17.54 15.52
CA GLY A 29 -14.65 -18.50 15.98
C GLY A 29 -16.07 -17.92 15.98
N LEU A 30 -16.25 -16.72 16.52
CA LEU A 30 -17.54 -16.07 16.63
C LEU A 30 -18.11 -15.59 15.29
N ALA A 31 -17.25 -15.19 14.35
CA ALA A 31 -17.69 -14.77 13.01
C ALA A 31 -18.23 -15.94 12.16
N ARG A 32 -17.81 -17.18 12.44
CA ARG A 32 -18.35 -18.38 11.75
C ARG A 32 -19.73 -18.78 12.27
N LEU A 33 -20.04 -18.47 13.53
CA LEU A 33 -21.31 -18.78 14.19
C LEU A 33 -22.39 -17.71 13.98
N ALA A 34 -22.05 -16.55 13.40
CA ALA A 34 -23.02 -15.50 13.18
C ALA A 34 -24.11 -15.96 12.20
N PRO A 35 -25.41 -15.81 12.55
CA PRO A 35 -26.52 -16.13 11.65
C PRO A 35 -26.48 -15.30 10.38
N ALA A 36 -27.00 -15.83 9.27
CA ALA A 36 -26.97 -15.19 7.96
C ALA A 36 -27.40 -13.69 7.96
N PRO A 37 -28.45 -13.28 8.65
CA PRO A 37 -28.85 -11.87 8.69
C PRO A 37 -27.81 -10.97 9.38
N MET A 38 -27.09 -11.46 10.40
CA MET A 38 -26.05 -10.71 11.08
C MET A 38 -24.86 -10.42 10.14
N LYS A 39 -24.49 -11.37 9.29
CA LYS A 39 -23.40 -11.17 8.28
C LYS A 39 -23.77 -10.08 7.29
N VAL A 40 -25.01 -10.02 6.84
CA VAL A 40 -25.50 -8.97 5.92
C VAL A 40 -25.40 -7.59 6.58
N VAL A 41 -25.83 -7.46 7.82
CA VAL A 41 -25.78 -6.18 8.58
C VAL A 41 -24.32 -5.74 8.78
N LEU A 42 -23.43 -6.65 9.16
CA LEU A 42 -22.02 -6.36 9.36
C LEU A 42 -21.33 -5.93 8.05
N ASN A 43 -21.62 -6.62 6.95
CA ASN A 43 -21.07 -6.25 5.64
C ASN A 43 -21.62 -4.91 5.15
N TRP A 44 -22.91 -4.64 5.40
CA TRP A 44 -23.50 -3.34 5.10
C TRP A 44 -22.83 -2.21 5.88
N GLY A 45 -22.64 -2.37 7.19
CA GLY A 45 -21.94 -1.40 8.01
C GLY A 45 -20.52 -1.13 7.53
N ARG A 46 -19.72 -2.17 7.25
CA ARG A 46 -18.37 -2.04 6.73
C ARG A 46 -18.29 -1.37 5.37
N ARG A 47 -19.26 -1.64 4.50
CA ARG A 47 -19.34 -1.07 3.15
C ARG A 47 -19.48 0.45 3.18
N TYR A 48 -20.22 0.99 4.15
CA TYR A 48 -20.56 2.41 4.21
C TYR A 48 -19.85 3.17 5.34
N SER A 49 -18.80 2.60 5.93
CA SER A 49 -17.98 3.27 6.96
C SER A 49 -16.49 3.09 6.71
N LEU A 50 -16.03 3.40 5.51
CA LEU A 50 -14.63 3.27 5.13
C LEU A 50 -13.85 4.54 5.50
N TRP A 51 -12.84 4.40 6.33
CA TRP A 51 -11.89 5.47 6.64
C TRP A 51 -10.67 5.34 5.74
N VAL A 52 -10.39 6.40 4.97
CA VAL A 52 -9.33 6.40 3.97
C VAL A 52 -8.05 7.02 4.51
N PHE A 53 -6.97 6.25 4.43
CA PHE A 53 -5.62 6.76 4.53
C PHE A 53 -5.05 6.99 3.13
N ASN A 54 -4.92 8.26 2.73
CA ASN A 54 -4.33 8.60 1.45
C ASN A 54 -2.81 8.68 1.57
N PHE A 55 -2.12 7.78 0.86
CA PHE A 55 -0.68 7.84 0.72
C PHE A 55 -0.33 8.57 -0.58
N GLY A 56 -0.33 9.91 -0.50
CA GLY A 56 -0.10 10.79 -1.63
C GLY A 56 1.38 10.96 -1.94
N LEU A 57 1.85 10.38 -3.05
CA LEU A 57 3.25 10.40 -3.45
C LEU A 57 3.54 11.31 -4.64
N ALA A 58 2.54 11.57 -5.49
CA ALA A 58 2.71 12.36 -6.71
C ALA A 58 1.38 13.00 -7.15
N CYS A 59 1.29 13.39 -8.44
CA CYS A 59 0.15 14.11 -9.02
C CYS A 59 -1.21 13.44 -8.81
N CYS A 60 -1.29 12.12 -8.71
CA CYS A 60 -2.55 11.42 -8.42
C CYS A 60 -3.16 11.81 -7.07
N ALA A 61 -2.35 12.27 -6.10
CA ALA A 61 -2.85 12.77 -4.83
C ALA A 61 -3.70 14.03 -4.99
N ILE A 62 -3.43 14.86 -5.99
CA ILE A 62 -4.21 16.07 -6.29
C ILE A 62 -5.59 15.67 -6.79
N GLU A 63 -5.68 14.66 -7.65
CA GLU A 63 -6.96 14.11 -8.13
C GLU A 63 -7.75 13.44 -7.00
N PHE A 64 -7.07 12.81 -6.05
CA PHE A 64 -7.71 12.31 -4.84
C PHE A 64 -8.34 13.44 -4.02
N ILE A 65 -7.63 14.56 -3.84
CA ILE A 65 -8.16 15.75 -3.16
C ILE A 65 -9.34 16.31 -3.94
N ALA A 66 -9.25 16.40 -5.27
CA ALA A 66 -10.35 16.86 -6.12
C ALA A 66 -11.59 15.96 -6.00
N ALA A 67 -11.41 14.64 -5.84
CA ALA A 67 -12.49 13.70 -5.61
C ALA A 67 -13.15 13.85 -4.24
N SER A 68 -12.44 14.38 -3.24
CA SER A 68 -12.97 14.65 -1.91
C SER A 68 -13.71 16.00 -1.80
N MET A 69 -13.56 16.87 -2.82
CA MET A 69 -14.19 18.19 -2.83
C MET A 69 -15.67 18.12 -3.22
N ALA A 70 -16.40 19.21 -2.98
CA ALA A 70 -17.85 19.33 -3.11
C ALA A 70 -18.45 18.86 -4.44
N ARG A 71 -17.71 18.98 -5.56
CA ARG A 71 -18.21 18.54 -6.88
C ARG A 71 -18.42 17.02 -6.97
N HIS A 72 -17.51 16.24 -6.41
CA HIS A 72 -17.51 14.79 -6.51
C HIS A 72 -17.96 14.12 -5.21
N ASP A 73 -17.46 14.62 -4.10
CA ASP A 73 -17.83 14.29 -2.72
C ASP A 73 -18.10 12.80 -2.47
N PHE A 74 -17.03 12.02 -2.38
CA PHE A 74 -17.16 10.58 -2.10
C PHE A 74 -17.59 10.26 -0.66
N MET A 75 -17.74 11.27 0.23
CA MET A 75 -18.31 11.06 1.56
C MET A 75 -19.76 10.58 1.49
N ARG A 76 -20.50 10.96 0.44
CA ARG A 76 -21.85 10.43 0.17
C ARG A 76 -21.88 8.92 -0.08
N LEU A 77 -20.74 8.32 -0.43
CA LEU A 77 -20.59 6.88 -0.57
C LEU A 77 -20.25 6.18 0.75
N GLY A 78 -20.24 6.91 1.88
CA GLY A 78 -19.85 6.39 3.18
C GLY A 78 -18.35 6.23 3.35
N VAL A 79 -17.56 7.03 2.62
CA VAL A 79 -16.10 7.01 2.67
C VAL A 79 -15.62 8.31 3.28
N ILE A 80 -14.89 8.23 4.38
CA ILE A 80 -14.37 9.39 5.10
C ILE A 80 -12.92 9.62 4.65
N PRO A 81 -12.64 10.76 3.97
CA PRO A 81 -11.30 11.11 3.58
C PRO A 81 -10.46 11.50 4.79
N PHE A 82 -9.14 11.30 4.68
CA PHE A 82 -8.18 11.80 5.66
C PHE A 82 -8.32 11.20 7.07
N ALA A 83 -8.22 9.88 7.17
CA ALA A 83 -7.97 9.27 8.46
C ALA A 83 -6.72 9.90 9.09
N PRO A 84 -6.75 10.25 10.39
CA PRO A 84 -5.63 10.93 11.04
C PRO A 84 -4.36 10.09 11.13
N GLY A 85 -4.47 8.77 10.89
CA GLY A 85 -3.33 7.87 10.86
C GLY A 85 -3.69 6.49 10.32
N PRO A 86 -2.69 5.67 9.97
CA PRO A 86 -2.92 4.35 9.39
C PRO A 86 -3.66 3.40 10.35
N ARG A 87 -3.48 3.56 11.66
CA ARG A 87 -4.15 2.71 12.67
C ARG A 87 -5.65 2.91 12.77
N GLN A 88 -6.18 3.99 12.20
CA GLN A 88 -7.61 4.34 12.22
C GLN A 88 -8.25 4.17 10.85
N ALA A 89 -7.49 3.73 9.86
CA ALA A 89 -7.95 3.59 8.49
C ALA A 89 -8.24 2.13 8.14
N ASP A 90 -9.32 1.95 7.37
CA ASP A 90 -9.72 0.66 6.81
C ASP A 90 -9.31 0.52 5.35
N LEU A 91 -9.13 1.65 4.67
CA LEU A 91 -8.79 1.74 3.26
C LEU A 91 -7.52 2.56 3.05
N MET A 92 -6.52 1.97 2.41
CA MET A 92 -5.31 2.66 1.96
C MET A 92 -5.43 2.97 0.47
N VAL A 93 -5.24 4.23 0.10
CA VAL A 93 -5.16 4.65 -1.30
C VAL A 93 -3.72 5.07 -1.58
N VAL A 94 -3.03 4.33 -2.43
CA VAL A 94 -1.67 4.67 -2.86
C VAL A 94 -1.77 5.49 -4.15
N SER A 95 -1.46 6.78 -4.04
CA SER A 95 -1.68 7.77 -5.10
C SER A 95 -0.35 8.28 -5.63
N GLY A 96 0.14 7.71 -6.72
CA GLY A 96 1.32 8.20 -7.41
C GLY A 96 2.49 7.23 -7.47
N THR A 97 3.70 7.76 -7.69
CA THR A 97 4.89 6.97 -7.95
C THR A 97 5.51 6.44 -6.66
N VAL A 98 5.65 5.13 -6.58
CA VAL A 98 6.34 4.48 -5.46
C VAL A 98 7.81 4.29 -5.84
N THR A 99 8.71 4.86 -5.06
CA THR A 99 10.15 4.65 -5.23
C THR A 99 10.64 3.53 -4.31
N ASP A 100 11.76 2.91 -4.65
CA ASP A 100 12.36 1.82 -3.87
C ASP A 100 12.69 2.28 -2.43
N LYS A 101 13.08 3.55 -2.26
CA LYS A 101 13.30 4.15 -0.94
C LYS A 101 12.02 4.30 -0.12
N MET A 102 10.87 4.51 -0.77
CA MET A 102 9.57 4.64 -0.11
C MET A 102 8.87 3.30 0.09
N ALA A 103 9.24 2.26 -0.65
CA ALA A 103 8.64 0.94 -0.54
C ALA A 103 8.60 0.38 0.90
N PRO A 104 9.68 0.47 1.71
CA PRO A 104 9.64 0.05 3.12
C PRO A 104 8.66 0.86 3.97
N ALA A 105 8.49 2.17 3.69
CA ALA A 105 7.54 3.02 4.40
C ALA A 105 6.09 2.63 4.08
N VAL A 106 5.77 2.40 2.81
CA VAL A 106 4.45 1.91 2.36
C VAL A 106 4.10 0.62 3.09
N LYS A 107 5.04 -0.33 3.13
CA LYS A 107 4.87 -1.61 3.82
C LYS A 107 4.59 -1.43 5.32
N ARG A 108 5.40 -0.63 6.02
CA ARG A 108 5.23 -0.36 7.45
C ARG A 108 3.88 0.28 7.77
N LEU A 109 3.41 1.21 6.94
CA LEU A 109 2.11 1.85 7.12
C LEU A 109 0.97 0.85 6.88
N TYR A 110 1.09 -0.01 5.87
CA TYR A 110 0.13 -1.08 5.62
C TYR A 110 0.06 -2.07 6.80
N GLU A 111 1.18 -2.43 7.39
CA GLU A 111 1.25 -3.33 8.56
C GLU A 111 0.60 -2.70 9.81
N GLN A 112 0.64 -1.37 9.95
CA GLN A 112 0.01 -0.65 11.06
C GLN A 112 -1.52 -0.56 10.94
N MET A 113 -2.08 -0.78 9.77
CA MET A 113 -3.54 -0.75 9.58
C MET A 113 -4.20 -1.97 10.22
N PRO A 114 -5.32 -1.78 10.94
CA PRO A 114 -6.09 -2.88 11.51
C PRO A 114 -6.76 -3.72 10.42
N GLU A 115 -7.06 -4.97 10.75
CA GLU A 115 -7.89 -5.83 9.90
C GLU A 115 -9.38 -5.60 10.21
N PRO A 116 -10.27 -5.61 9.22
CA PRO A 116 -10.05 -5.82 7.77
C PRO A 116 -9.56 -4.56 7.06
N LYS A 117 -8.50 -4.66 6.27
CA LYS A 117 -7.92 -3.55 5.52
C LYS A 117 -7.98 -3.79 4.01
N TYR A 118 -8.11 -2.73 3.26
CA TYR A 118 -8.22 -2.74 1.80
C TYR A 118 -7.21 -1.78 1.18
N VAL A 119 -6.81 -2.05 -0.05
CA VAL A 119 -5.84 -1.23 -0.79
C VAL A 119 -6.36 -0.92 -2.18
N ILE A 120 -6.39 0.36 -2.52
CA ILE A 120 -6.61 0.85 -3.88
C ILE A 120 -5.29 1.39 -4.43
N SER A 121 -4.85 0.86 -5.55
CA SER A 121 -3.75 1.43 -6.33
C SER A 121 -4.32 2.45 -7.30
N PHE A 122 -3.96 3.74 -7.10
CA PHE A 122 -4.53 4.86 -7.84
C PHE A 122 -3.51 5.52 -8.76
N GLY A 123 -3.69 5.30 -10.05
CA GLY A 123 -2.87 5.82 -11.12
C GLY A 123 -1.87 4.85 -11.71
N ALA A 124 -1.42 5.13 -12.93
CA ALA A 124 -0.50 4.26 -13.68
C ALA A 124 0.83 4.05 -12.96
N CYS A 125 1.35 5.07 -12.27
CA CYS A 125 2.60 4.98 -11.52
C CYS A 125 2.52 3.95 -10.38
N SER A 126 1.40 3.95 -9.63
CA SER A 126 1.16 2.99 -8.57
C SER A 126 0.86 1.58 -9.12
N ASN A 127 0.21 1.49 -10.29
CA ASN A 127 -0.18 0.22 -10.88
C ASN A 127 1.01 -0.55 -11.49
N CYS A 128 1.88 0.14 -12.23
CA CYS A 128 2.94 -0.50 -13.01
C CYS A 128 4.21 0.36 -13.21
N GLY A 129 4.38 1.42 -12.41
CA GLY A 129 5.46 2.39 -12.61
C GLY A 129 5.12 3.51 -13.61
N GLY A 130 4.08 3.35 -14.44
CA GLY A 130 3.60 4.34 -15.39
C GLY A 130 4.67 4.87 -16.34
N PRO A 131 4.77 6.21 -16.53
CA PRO A 131 5.80 6.82 -17.38
C PRO A 131 7.24 6.57 -16.92
N TYR A 132 7.42 6.17 -15.66
CA TYR A 132 8.72 5.97 -15.02
C TYR A 132 9.07 4.49 -14.84
N TRP A 133 8.40 3.60 -15.56
CA TRP A 133 8.59 2.15 -15.42
C TRP A 133 10.03 1.69 -15.68
N ASP A 134 10.78 2.41 -16.51
CA ASP A 134 12.18 2.12 -16.86
C ASP A 134 13.19 2.79 -15.91
N SER A 135 12.73 3.51 -14.89
CA SER A 135 13.62 4.12 -13.91
C SER A 135 14.21 3.07 -12.96
N TYR A 136 15.49 3.25 -12.64
CA TYR A 136 16.21 2.40 -11.70
C TYR A 136 15.77 2.55 -10.23
N SER A 137 15.03 3.60 -9.91
CA SER A 137 14.62 3.93 -8.54
C SER A 137 13.11 3.80 -8.31
N VAL A 138 12.35 3.36 -9.32
CA VAL A 138 10.88 3.27 -9.23
C VAL A 138 10.44 1.80 -9.21
N THR A 139 9.66 1.47 -8.19
CA THR A 139 9.03 0.15 -8.06
C THR A 139 7.99 -0.04 -9.16
N LYS A 140 8.03 -1.17 -9.85
CA LYS A 140 7.15 -1.49 -11.00
C LYS A 140 5.78 -1.99 -10.58
N GLY A 141 5.14 -1.24 -9.70
CA GLY A 141 3.82 -1.54 -9.14
C GLY A 141 3.84 -1.74 -7.64
N VAL A 142 2.83 -1.20 -6.97
CA VAL A 142 2.68 -1.31 -5.50
C VAL A 142 2.29 -2.72 -5.07
N ASP A 143 1.73 -3.51 -5.97
CA ASP A 143 1.38 -4.92 -5.78
C ASP A 143 2.58 -5.83 -5.47
N GLN A 144 3.79 -5.40 -5.84
CA GLN A 144 5.03 -6.07 -5.45
C GLN A 144 5.36 -5.90 -3.95
N ILE A 145 4.81 -4.86 -3.31
CA ILE A 145 5.10 -4.53 -1.92
C ILE A 145 3.97 -4.95 -0.99
N ILE A 146 2.72 -4.63 -1.38
CA ILE A 146 1.50 -4.88 -0.61
C ILE A 146 0.40 -5.44 -1.51
N PRO A 147 -0.53 -6.24 -0.97
CA PRO A 147 -1.64 -6.77 -1.76
C PRO A 147 -2.62 -5.66 -2.14
N VAL A 148 -2.97 -5.58 -3.41
CA VAL A 148 -3.91 -4.60 -3.96
C VAL A 148 -5.27 -5.26 -4.19
N ASP A 149 -6.34 -4.57 -3.78
CA ASP A 149 -7.71 -5.02 -3.95
C ASP A 149 -8.36 -4.48 -5.22
N VAL A 150 -8.07 -3.23 -5.58
CA VAL A 150 -8.62 -2.55 -6.75
C VAL A 150 -7.54 -1.70 -7.41
N TYR A 151 -7.48 -1.77 -8.74
CA TYR A 151 -6.61 -0.93 -9.56
C TYR A 151 -7.44 0.13 -10.29
N VAL A 152 -7.01 1.38 -10.22
CA VAL A 152 -7.61 2.49 -10.95
C VAL A 152 -6.60 3.02 -11.96
N PRO A 153 -6.79 2.78 -13.27
CA PRO A 153 -5.87 3.22 -14.30
C PRO A 153 -6.05 4.71 -14.63
N GLY A 154 -4.99 5.34 -15.12
CA GLY A 154 -4.95 6.73 -15.59
C GLY A 154 -3.65 7.42 -15.20
N CYS A 155 -3.31 8.53 -15.86
CA CYS A 155 -2.08 9.27 -15.58
C CYS A 155 -2.28 10.79 -15.78
N PRO A 156 -2.79 11.50 -14.75
CA PRO A 156 -3.53 11.04 -13.59
C PRO A 156 -4.92 10.51 -13.97
N PRO A 157 -5.51 9.61 -13.17
CA PRO A 157 -6.90 9.21 -13.35
C PRO A 157 -7.84 10.35 -12.97
N ARG A 158 -8.97 10.45 -13.64
CA ARG A 158 -10.00 11.41 -13.25
C ARG A 158 -10.60 11.10 -11.88
N PRO A 159 -11.13 12.09 -11.14
CA PRO A 159 -11.82 11.87 -9.87
C PRO A 159 -12.94 10.84 -9.95
N GLU A 160 -13.69 10.83 -11.07
CA GLU A 160 -14.77 9.85 -11.29
C GLU A 160 -14.26 8.40 -11.36
N ALA A 161 -13.03 8.21 -11.84
CA ALA A 161 -12.41 6.88 -11.87
C ALA A 161 -12.14 6.36 -10.46
N LEU A 162 -11.78 7.24 -9.52
CA LEU A 162 -11.65 6.88 -8.10
C LEU A 162 -13.00 6.49 -7.51
N LEU A 163 -14.06 7.27 -7.77
CA LEU A 163 -15.41 6.93 -7.33
C LEU A 163 -15.83 5.55 -7.83
N GLN A 164 -15.57 5.24 -9.09
CA GLN A 164 -15.84 3.93 -9.65
C GLN A 164 -15.00 2.83 -8.97
N GLY A 165 -13.74 3.12 -8.64
CA GLY A 165 -12.88 2.22 -7.87
C GLY A 165 -13.44 1.92 -6.48
N ILE A 166 -13.94 2.94 -5.79
CA ILE A 166 -14.60 2.81 -4.49
C ILE A 166 -15.85 1.94 -4.58
N ILE A 167 -16.70 2.17 -5.59
CA ILE A 167 -17.93 1.37 -5.80
C ILE A 167 -17.56 -0.11 -6.04
N LYS A 168 -16.57 -0.39 -6.88
CA LYS A 168 -16.08 -1.76 -7.09
C LYS A 168 -15.56 -2.40 -5.81
N LEU A 169 -14.86 -1.64 -4.98
CA LEU A 169 -14.42 -2.13 -3.67
C LEU A 169 -15.59 -2.44 -2.76
N GLN A 170 -16.60 -1.57 -2.71
CA GLN A 170 -17.82 -1.78 -1.92
C GLN A 170 -18.60 -3.02 -2.38
N GLU A 171 -18.66 -3.29 -3.67
CA GLU A 171 -19.25 -4.52 -4.21
C GLU A 171 -18.46 -5.76 -3.80
N LYS A 172 -17.12 -5.67 -3.79
CA LYS A 172 -16.25 -6.74 -3.30
C LYS A 172 -16.51 -7.03 -1.82
N ILE A 173 -16.58 -5.99 -0.99
CA ILE A 173 -16.87 -6.11 0.46
C ILE A 173 -18.23 -6.75 0.69
N ALA A 174 -19.25 -6.41 -0.11
CA ALA A 174 -20.58 -6.97 0.02
C ALA A 174 -20.63 -8.49 -0.22
N ARG A 175 -19.79 -9.00 -1.10
CA ARG A 175 -19.71 -10.43 -1.46
C ARG A 175 -18.76 -11.22 -0.58
N GLU A 176 -17.80 -10.56 0.06
CA GLU A 176 -16.75 -11.20 0.84
C GLU A 176 -17.26 -11.63 2.22
N SER A 177 -16.86 -12.83 2.66
CA SER A 177 -17.10 -13.24 4.04
C SER A 177 -15.90 -12.83 4.92
N LEU A 178 -16.19 -12.34 6.14
CA LEU A 178 -15.14 -12.00 7.11
C LEU A 178 -14.19 -13.17 7.40
N GLY A 179 -14.73 -14.40 7.47
CA GLY A 179 -13.93 -15.59 7.73
C GLY A 179 -12.91 -15.88 6.64
N GLU A 180 -13.28 -15.67 5.36
CA GLU A 180 -12.34 -15.83 4.24
C GLU A 180 -11.26 -14.76 4.21
N ARG A 181 -11.62 -13.52 4.57
CA ARG A 181 -10.66 -12.41 4.61
C ARG A 181 -9.58 -12.66 5.67
N TYR A 182 -9.97 -12.99 6.89
CA TYR A 182 -9.04 -13.30 7.95
C TYR A 182 -8.22 -14.59 7.68
N GLY A 183 -8.80 -15.59 7.02
CA GLY A 183 -8.10 -16.82 6.61
C GLY A 183 -7.04 -16.55 5.55
N ARG A 184 -7.34 -15.74 4.54
CA ARG A 184 -6.42 -15.38 3.45
C ARG A 184 -5.18 -14.62 3.94
N HIS A 185 -5.31 -13.79 4.98
CA HIS A 185 -4.16 -13.09 5.57
C HIS A 185 -3.25 -14.02 6.38
N ALA A 186 -3.80 -15.10 6.95
CA ALA A 186 -2.99 -16.09 7.65
C ALA A 186 -2.13 -16.96 6.71
N GLU A 187 -2.57 -17.14 5.45
CA GLU A 187 -1.87 -17.96 4.45
C GLU A 187 -0.96 -17.15 3.50
N ARG A 188 -1.03 -15.82 3.52
CA ARG A 188 -0.13 -15.02 2.69
C ARG A 188 1.30 -15.18 3.20
N PRO A 189 2.24 -15.61 2.33
CA PRO A 189 3.66 -15.61 2.68
C PRO A 189 4.02 -14.22 3.17
N SER A 190 4.70 -14.15 4.29
CA SER A 190 5.15 -12.87 4.84
C SER A 190 5.89 -12.14 3.71
N THR A 191 5.51 -10.89 3.46
CA THR A 191 6.13 -10.04 2.44
C THR A 191 7.65 -9.92 2.61
N ALA A 192 8.20 -10.37 3.73
CA ALA A 192 9.64 -10.55 3.95
C ALA A 192 10.27 -11.50 2.93
N ALA A 193 9.55 -12.54 2.47
CA ALA A 193 10.05 -13.48 1.47
C ALA A 193 10.08 -12.87 0.05
N LEU A 194 9.16 -11.93 -0.24
CA LEU A 194 9.13 -11.22 -1.53
C LEU A 194 10.16 -10.08 -1.56
N THR A 195 10.47 -9.47 -0.42
CA THR A 195 11.41 -8.34 -0.35
C THR A 195 12.87 -8.80 -0.35
N SER A 196 13.17 -10.03 0.10
CA SER A 196 14.53 -10.57 0.07
C SER A 196 15.06 -10.83 -1.36
N GLY A 197 14.17 -10.95 -2.35
CA GLY A 197 14.52 -11.09 -3.76
C GLY A 197 14.58 -9.76 -4.55
N LEU A 198 13.99 -8.67 -4.01
CA LEU A 198 13.83 -7.40 -4.72
C LEU A 198 14.91 -6.35 -4.37
N VAL A 199 15.72 -6.57 -3.35
CA VAL A 199 16.75 -5.62 -2.90
C VAL A 199 18.13 -6.27 -2.95
N THR A 200 18.46 -6.91 -4.06
CA THR A 200 19.86 -6.96 -4.46
C THR A 200 20.12 -5.68 -5.25
N PRO A 201 20.89 -4.71 -4.70
CA PRO A 201 21.34 -3.58 -5.51
C PRO A 201 22.04 -4.15 -6.74
N PRO A 202 21.82 -3.56 -7.94
CA PRO A 202 22.59 -3.97 -9.11
C PRO A 202 24.07 -3.88 -8.75
N PRO A 203 24.91 -4.83 -9.18
CA PRO A 203 26.34 -4.76 -8.93
C PRO A 203 26.85 -3.41 -9.42
N ALA A 204 27.62 -2.73 -8.57
CA ALA A 204 28.18 -1.42 -8.89
C ALA A 204 28.90 -1.51 -10.26
N PRO A 205 28.66 -0.57 -11.19
CA PRO A 205 29.37 -0.55 -12.46
C PRO A 205 30.87 -0.35 -12.16
N GLY A 206 31.69 -1.38 -12.33
CA GLY A 206 33.14 -1.29 -12.08
C GLY A 206 33.82 -2.52 -11.51
N THR A 207 33.12 -3.59 -11.17
CA THR A 207 33.73 -4.86 -10.79
C THR A 207 33.53 -5.95 -11.87
N ALA A 208 33.72 -5.58 -13.13
CA ALA A 208 34.06 -6.58 -14.14
C ALA A 208 35.51 -6.97 -13.86
N GLY A 209 35.69 -8.17 -13.33
CA GLY A 209 36.98 -8.68 -12.91
C GLY A 209 38.01 -8.62 -14.02
N ASP A 210 39.15 -8.04 -13.72
CA ASP A 210 40.40 -8.33 -14.36
C ASP A 210 40.66 -9.85 -14.27
N THR A 211 40.40 -10.55 -15.35
CA THR A 211 40.99 -11.86 -15.56
C THR A 211 42.43 -11.61 -16.00
N PRO A 212 43.45 -12.09 -15.26
CA PRO A 212 44.83 -12.00 -15.71
C PRO A 212 45.01 -12.86 -16.97
N GLY A 213 45.60 -12.26 -17.97
CA GLY A 213 45.86 -12.83 -19.28
C GLY A 213 46.51 -14.18 -19.25
N GLU A 214 46.07 -15.00 -20.15
CA GLU A 214 46.82 -16.17 -20.63
C GLU A 214 47.62 -15.78 -21.86
N ALA A 215 48.94 -15.76 -21.67
CA ALA A 215 49.94 -15.56 -22.70
C ALA A 215 49.93 -16.76 -23.67
N ARG A 216 49.77 -16.48 -24.96
CA ARG A 216 50.48 -17.15 -26.06
C ARG A 216 50.37 -16.33 -27.34
#